data_c47be29edfbff1110a6937207c499d22
#
_entry.id   c47be29edfbff1110a6937207c499d22
#
_cell.length_a   1.000
_cell.length_b   1.000
_cell.length_c   1.000
_cell.angle_alpha   90.00
_cell.angle_beta   90.00
_cell.angle_gamma   90.00
#
_symmetry.space_group_name_H-M   'P 1'
#
loop_
_entity.id
_entity.type
_entity.pdbx_description
1 polymer ?
#
loop_
_entity_poly.entity_id
_entity_poly.type
_entity_poly.pdbx_seq_one_letter_code
_entity_poly.pdbx_strand_id
1 'polypeptide(L)'
;MAMERQMDMQWWLDSKFGLFIHWGPSSVGGVEIGWDRRSHPYDHPGRARIPDAEYDQYYTRFNPVEFDADAIVLAAKQAGMKYIVFTSKHHDGFANWHTQMSDYNIANTPFKRDICRELADAVHRHGLKLGWYYSTRDWYHPDYLVGDNSKYNDFYHGQVRELLSNFGKVDLLWFDHVAGTWADYRFRELFEMIHKLQPGILVNNRAARFVFGHKAGTPDPELAELVKGDFDTPEGKIGVFMKDRPWESCIVMSRPADGGGWSYRPEAITRSFAECAKTLSACVTGRGNLLLNAGPMSTGQLRPEEMGLLKAFGPWMQTFGEGLYETQGGPYINGEWGGATIRGNDLYLHVFEWQNGALALPALPREVLACTELGGEDVACRQDSNELSLTLSGEKNRDTHSIVKLSLADGTDIPLIPTDVASTAREQVSALEDPMGDN
;
A
#
# COMPACT_ATOMS: atom_id res chain seq x y z
N MET A 1 11.42 30.07 8.32
CA MET A 1 10.15 30.17 7.56
C MET A 1 9.91 28.79 6.96
N ALA A 2 8.98 28.00 7.51
CA ALA A 2 8.56 26.77 6.88
C ALA A 2 7.98 27.16 5.51
N MET A 3 8.52 26.59 4.43
CA MET A 3 7.90 26.70 3.11
C MET A 3 6.52 26.04 3.23
N GLU A 4 5.47 26.80 2.99
CA GLU A 4 4.10 26.27 2.93
C GLU A 4 4.10 25.22 1.81
N ARG A 5 3.95 23.94 2.17
CA ARG A 5 4.00 22.81 1.24
C ARG A 5 2.70 22.80 0.47
N GLN A 6 2.76 23.03 -0.85
CA GLN A 6 1.61 22.86 -1.72
C GLN A 6 1.39 21.37 -1.97
N MET A 7 0.67 20.72 -1.05
CA MET A 7 0.36 19.30 -1.10
C MET A 7 -1.00 19.10 -1.74
N ASP A 8 -1.03 18.43 -2.87
CA ASP A 8 -2.26 17.90 -3.46
C ASP A 8 -2.37 16.41 -3.14
N MET A 9 -3.09 16.08 -2.06
CA MET A 9 -3.34 14.71 -1.65
C MET A 9 -4.60 14.11 -2.30
N GLN A 10 -5.42 14.94 -2.93
CA GLN A 10 -6.74 14.51 -3.43
C GLN A 10 -6.62 13.37 -4.45
N TRP A 11 -5.64 13.44 -5.36
CA TRP A 11 -5.42 12.38 -6.34
C TRP A 11 -5.21 11.01 -5.69
N TRP A 12 -4.52 10.95 -4.54
CA TRP A 12 -4.23 9.72 -3.83
C TRP A 12 -5.46 9.24 -3.05
N LEU A 13 -6.19 10.16 -2.40
CA LEU A 13 -7.47 9.87 -1.74
C LEU A 13 -8.50 9.31 -2.71
N ASP A 14 -8.51 9.77 -3.97
CA ASP A 14 -9.43 9.34 -5.02
C ASP A 14 -8.99 8.02 -5.68
N SER A 15 -7.71 7.71 -5.65
CA SER A 15 -7.11 6.56 -6.33
C SER A 15 -7.51 5.21 -5.75
N LYS A 16 -7.62 5.06 -4.45
CA LYS A 16 -8.05 3.89 -3.68
C LYS A 16 -7.22 2.62 -3.85
N PHE A 17 -6.62 2.38 -5.01
CA PHE A 17 -6.03 1.10 -5.39
C PHE A 17 -4.72 1.28 -6.14
N GLY A 18 -3.64 0.68 -5.62
CA GLY A 18 -2.30 0.69 -6.21
C GLY A 18 -1.67 -0.70 -6.25
N LEU A 19 -0.63 -0.85 -7.11
CA LEU A 19 0.22 -2.02 -7.17
C LEU A 19 1.51 -1.75 -6.39
N PHE A 20 1.83 -2.64 -5.45
CA PHE A 20 3.13 -2.72 -4.83
C PHE A 20 3.95 -3.80 -5.54
N ILE A 21 5.24 -3.59 -5.74
CA ILE A 21 6.11 -4.59 -6.35
C ILE A 21 7.37 -4.73 -5.50
N HIS A 22 7.54 -5.89 -4.88
CA HIS A 22 8.76 -6.25 -4.18
C HIS A 22 9.59 -7.19 -5.05
N TRP A 23 10.73 -6.72 -5.51
CA TRP A 23 11.56 -7.48 -6.44
C TRP A 23 13.03 -7.13 -6.37
N GLY A 24 13.86 -8.13 -6.67
CA GLY A 24 15.31 -8.03 -6.74
C GLY A 24 15.97 -9.41 -6.85
N PRO A 25 17.27 -9.51 -6.59
CA PRO A 25 18.05 -10.75 -6.68
C PRO A 25 17.55 -11.89 -5.79
N SER A 26 16.84 -11.62 -4.69
CA SER A 26 16.21 -12.64 -3.84
C SER A 26 15.32 -13.61 -4.61
N SER A 27 14.71 -13.15 -5.71
CA SER A 27 13.89 -13.98 -6.60
C SER A 27 14.67 -15.14 -7.24
N VAL A 28 15.99 -15.02 -7.40
CA VAL A 28 16.87 -16.09 -7.91
C VAL A 28 16.93 -17.26 -6.93
N GLY A 29 16.91 -16.95 -5.63
CA GLY A 29 16.87 -17.95 -4.57
C GLY A 29 15.45 -18.42 -4.23
N GLY A 30 14.41 -17.72 -4.70
CA GLY A 30 13.04 -17.96 -4.27
C GLY A 30 12.86 -17.72 -2.75
N VAL A 31 13.49 -16.69 -2.22
CA VAL A 31 13.58 -16.39 -0.79
C VAL A 31 13.04 -14.99 -0.49
N GLU A 32 12.67 -14.73 0.77
CA GLU A 32 12.10 -13.44 1.16
C GLU A 32 13.14 -12.33 1.08
N ILE A 33 12.81 -11.26 0.34
CA ILE A 33 13.72 -10.15 0.07
C ILE A 33 14.21 -9.51 1.38
N GLY A 34 15.52 -9.39 1.55
CA GLY A 34 16.18 -8.88 2.75
C GLY A 34 16.00 -9.78 3.97
N TRP A 35 14.78 -10.20 4.31
CA TRP A 35 14.45 -10.89 5.56
C TRP A 35 15.08 -12.28 5.72
N ASP A 36 15.31 -13.02 4.64
CA ASP A 36 15.99 -14.32 4.69
C ASP A 36 17.53 -14.20 4.71
N ARG A 37 18.06 -13.01 4.41
CA ARG A 37 19.47 -12.67 4.63
C ARG A 37 19.75 -12.49 6.12
N ARG A 38 20.97 -12.78 6.57
CA ARG A 38 21.40 -12.36 7.90
C ARG A 38 21.45 -10.83 7.96
N SER A 39 20.79 -10.24 8.96
CA SER A 39 20.77 -8.80 9.16
C SER A 39 22.10 -8.25 9.68
N HIS A 40 22.22 -6.94 9.69
CA HIS A 40 23.34 -6.23 10.29
C HIS A 40 23.37 -6.47 11.83
N PRO A 41 24.58 -6.55 12.47
CA PRO A 41 24.72 -6.83 13.91
C PRO A 41 23.99 -5.86 14.85
N TYR A 42 23.70 -4.64 14.38
CA TYR A 42 23.07 -3.58 15.18
C TYR A 42 21.58 -3.36 14.84
N ASP A 43 21.01 -4.22 14.04
CA ASP A 43 19.61 -4.15 13.62
C ASP A 43 18.87 -5.47 13.96
N HIS A 44 17.61 -5.57 13.53
CA HIS A 44 16.79 -6.76 13.69
C HIS A 44 17.49 -7.99 13.09
N PRO A 45 17.46 -9.15 13.78
CA PRO A 45 18.17 -10.35 13.33
C PRO A 45 17.67 -10.94 12.00
N GLY A 46 16.53 -10.44 11.46
CA GLY A 46 15.87 -11.03 10.30
C GLY A 46 15.44 -12.48 10.59
N ARG A 47 15.16 -13.25 9.55
CA ARG A 47 14.99 -14.71 9.67
C ARG A 47 16.33 -15.43 9.66
N ALA A 48 17.38 -14.77 9.16
CA ALA A 48 18.78 -15.25 9.10
C ALA A 48 18.92 -16.65 8.52
N ARG A 49 18.06 -17.06 7.57
CA ARG A 49 18.01 -18.39 6.98
C ARG A 49 19.19 -18.66 6.08
N ILE A 50 19.69 -17.60 5.42
CA ILE A 50 20.74 -17.67 4.42
C ILE A 50 21.91 -16.82 4.88
N PRO A 51 23.14 -17.39 4.88
CA PRO A 51 24.33 -16.60 5.13
C PRO A 51 24.43 -15.42 4.18
N ASP A 52 24.81 -14.24 4.68
CA ASP A 52 25.02 -13.02 3.90
C ASP A 52 25.91 -13.24 2.69
N ALA A 53 27.03 -13.93 2.85
CA ALA A 53 27.94 -14.25 1.75
C ALA A 53 27.30 -15.08 0.61
N GLU A 54 26.27 -15.88 0.90
CA GLU A 54 25.51 -16.62 -0.10
C GLU A 54 24.42 -15.74 -0.73
N TYR A 55 23.61 -15.08 0.12
CA TYR A 55 22.52 -14.22 -0.33
C TYR A 55 23.03 -13.10 -1.25
N ASP A 56 24.11 -12.45 -0.84
CA ASP A 56 24.71 -11.33 -1.58
C ASP A 56 25.29 -11.75 -2.94
N GLN A 57 25.39 -13.05 -3.24
CA GLN A 57 25.78 -13.54 -4.57
C GLN A 57 24.62 -13.75 -5.54
N TYR A 58 23.36 -13.64 -5.10
CA TYR A 58 22.22 -13.81 -6.01
C TYR A 58 22.23 -12.82 -7.18
N TYR A 59 22.72 -11.58 -6.96
CA TYR A 59 22.79 -10.58 -8.03
C TYR A 59 23.68 -11.01 -9.20
N THR A 60 24.69 -11.84 -8.98
CA THR A 60 25.58 -12.33 -10.05
C THR A 60 24.88 -13.27 -11.04
N ARG A 61 23.70 -13.77 -10.66
CA ARG A 61 22.83 -14.64 -11.47
C ARG A 61 21.50 -13.98 -11.82
N PHE A 62 21.24 -12.76 -11.32
CA PHE A 62 19.99 -12.05 -11.58
C PHE A 62 19.97 -11.54 -13.02
N ASN A 63 19.21 -12.23 -13.87
CA ASN A 63 19.10 -11.96 -15.29
C ASN A 63 17.65 -12.08 -15.79
N PRO A 64 16.76 -11.16 -15.40
CA PRO A 64 15.33 -11.22 -15.73
C PRO A 64 15.03 -10.83 -17.18
N VAL A 65 15.44 -11.66 -18.14
CA VAL A 65 15.35 -11.37 -19.57
C VAL A 65 13.93 -11.20 -20.09
N GLU A 66 12.93 -11.71 -19.37
CA GLU A 66 11.51 -11.60 -19.71
C GLU A 66 10.83 -10.40 -19.03
N PHE A 67 11.60 -9.52 -18.37
CA PHE A 67 11.06 -8.30 -17.78
C PHE A 67 10.55 -7.36 -18.87
N ASP A 68 9.27 -7.04 -18.76
CA ASP A 68 8.55 -6.09 -19.61
C ASP A 68 7.77 -5.12 -18.70
N ALA A 69 8.29 -3.90 -18.57
CA ALA A 69 7.70 -2.86 -17.74
C ALA A 69 6.32 -2.44 -18.25
N ASP A 70 6.14 -2.35 -19.57
CA ASP A 70 4.84 -2.01 -20.17
C ASP A 70 3.77 -3.07 -19.85
N ALA A 71 4.12 -4.36 -19.95
CA ALA A 71 3.20 -5.44 -19.63
C ALA A 71 2.71 -5.38 -18.17
N ILE A 72 3.61 -5.12 -17.21
CA ILE A 72 3.26 -5.00 -15.78
C ILE A 72 2.38 -3.77 -15.55
N VAL A 73 2.78 -2.61 -16.09
CA VAL A 73 2.05 -1.35 -15.91
C VAL A 73 0.66 -1.40 -16.55
N LEU A 74 0.54 -1.99 -17.74
CA LEU A 74 -0.75 -2.19 -18.41
C LEU A 74 -1.65 -3.16 -17.64
N ALA A 75 -1.11 -4.24 -17.08
CA ALA A 75 -1.87 -5.16 -16.24
C ALA A 75 -2.44 -4.45 -15.00
N ALA A 76 -1.62 -3.64 -14.32
CA ALA A 76 -2.07 -2.82 -13.19
C ALA A 76 -3.16 -1.80 -13.61
N LYS A 77 -2.96 -1.09 -14.73
CA LYS A 77 -3.94 -0.14 -15.26
C LYS A 77 -5.26 -0.80 -15.62
N GLN A 78 -5.21 -1.95 -16.29
CA GLN A 78 -6.39 -2.73 -16.67
C GLN A 78 -7.14 -3.30 -15.46
N ALA A 79 -6.41 -3.64 -14.38
CA ALA A 79 -6.98 -4.00 -13.08
C ALA A 79 -7.66 -2.81 -12.36
N GLY A 80 -7.55 -1.59 -12.89
CA GLY A 80 -8.11 -0.38 -12.29
C GLY A 80 -7.17 0.33 -11.32
N MET A 81 -5.95 -0.14 -11.12
CA MET A 81 -4.96 0.53 -10.26
C MET A 81 -4.54 1.88 -10.84
N LYS A 82 -4.28 2.85 -9.96
CA LYS A 82 -3.99 4.25 -10.33
C LYS A 82 -2.53 4.64 -10.12
N TYR A 83 -1.80 3.90 -9.32
CA TYR A 83 -0.40 4.14 -9.02
C TYR A 83 0.35 2.82 -8.78
N ILE A 84 1.66 2.89 -8.94
CA ILE A 84 2.58 1.78 -8.70
C ILE A 84 3.66 2.25 -7.73
N VAL A 85 3.93 1.45 -6.70
CA VAL A 85 5.08 1.61 -5.80
C VAL A 85 6.02 0.44 -6.01
N PHE A 86 7.28 0.72 -6.35
CA PHE A 86 8.29 -0.30 -6.65
C PHE A 86 9.43 -0.26 -5.66
N THR A 87 9.90 -1.42 -5.20
CA THR A 87 11.10 -1.51 -4.35
C THR A 87 12.35 -1.15 -5.12
N SER A 88 12.72 0.12 -5.10
CA SER A 88 13.98 0.57 -5.68
C SER A 88 15.18 -0.06 -4.94
N LYS A 89 15.14 -0.11 -3.60
CA LYS A 89 16.10 -0.79 -2.72
C LYS A 89 15.37 -1.32 -1.48
N HIS A 90 15.57 -2.61 -1.15
CA HIS A 90 15.07 -3.21 0.09
C HIS A 90 16.18 -3.27 1.18
N HIS A 91 15.92 -3.90 2.33
CA HIS A 91 16.86 -4.02 3.46
C HIS A 91 18.20 -4.69 3.10
N ASP A 92 18.21 -5.54 2.07
CA ASP A 92 19.42 -6.21 1.56
C ASP A 92 20.41 -5.28 0.85
N GLY A 93 20.00 -4.01 0.61
CA GLY A 93 20.87 -2.98 0.05
C GLY A 93 21.02 -3.02 -1.48
N PHE A 94 20.41 -4.00 -2.19
CA PHE A 94 20.52 -4.06 -3.65
C PHE A 94 19.70 -2.97 -4.32
N ALA A 95 20.35 -2.19 -5.20
CA ALA A 95 19.72 -1.11 -5.96
C ALA A 95 19.25 -1.58 -7.34
N ASN A 96 17.95 -1.48 -7.63
CA ASN A 96 17.34 -1.84 -8.91
C ASN A 96 17.51 -0.77 -10.01
N TRP A 97 18.44 0.18 -9.81
CA TRP A 97 18.81 1.22 -10.78
C TRP A 97 20.33 1.40 -10.83
N HIS A 98 20.81 2.11 -11.84
CA HIS A 98 22.22 2.43 -12.04
C HIS A 98 22.68 3.52 -11.05
N THR A 99 22.66 3.23 -9.74
CA THR A 99 23.13 4.17 -8.73
C THR A 99 24.65 4.39 -8.85
N GLN A 100 25.09 5.61 -8.62
CA GLN A 100 26.52 5.96 -8.51
C GLN A 100 27.05 5.80 -7.07
N MET A 101 26.17 5.46 -6.13
CA MET A 101 26.49 5.38 -4.71
C MET A 101 27.00 4.01 -4.26
N SER A 102 26.76 2.96 -5.05
CA SER A 102 27.12 1.58 -4.70
C SER A 102 27.32 0.73 -5.94
N ASP A 103 28.28 -0.21 -5.89
CA ASP A 103 28.45 -1.23 -6.92
C ASP A 103 27.47 -2.41 -6.76
N TYR A 104 26.75 -2.49 -5.61
CA TYR A 104 25.72 -3.50 -5.40
C TYR A 104 24.40 -3.05 -6.03
N ASN A 105 24.38 -3.08 -7.36
CA ASN A 105 23.27 -2.58 -8.17
C ASN A 105 23.07 -3.38 -9.46
N ILE A 106 21.98 -3.10 -10.16
CA ILE A 106 21.55 -3.81 -11.37
C ILE A 106 22.54 -3.72 -12.53
N ALA A 107 23.38 -2.66 -12.63
CA ALA A 107 24.38 -2.52 -13.68
C ALA A 107 25.46 -3.61 -13.60
N ASN A 108 25.69 -4.16 -12.42
CA ASN A 108 26.70 -5.19 -12.14
C ASN A 108 26.11 -6.62 -12.15
N THR A 109 24.88 -6.78 -12.64
CA THR A 109 24.25 -8.08 -12.89
C THR A 109 24.43 -8.52 -14.35
N PRO A 110 24.15 -9.77 -14.71
CA PRO A 110 24.09 -10.17 -16.12
C PRO A 110 23.04 -9.42 -16.93
N PHE A 111 21.96 -8.96 -16.29
CA PHE A 111 20.86 -8.23 -16.94
C PHE A 111 21.23 -6.82 -17.38
N LYS A 112 21.87 -6.06 -16.52
CA LYS A 112 22.42 -4.70 -16.77
C LYS A 112 21.42 -3.61 -17.16
N ARG A 113 20.16 -3.94 -17.48
CA ARG A 113 19.12 -2.94 -17.78
C ARG A 113 18.67 -2.28 -16.48
N ASP A 114 18.35 -0.99 -16.54
CA ASP A 114 17.87 -0.21 -15.38
C ASP A 114 16.35 -0.43 -15.21
N ILE A 115 15.98 -1.30 -14.25
CA ILE A 115 14.58 -1.65 -13.96
C ILE A 115 13.78 -0.42 -13.54
N CYS A 116 14.33 0.42 -12.67
CA CYS A 116 13.65 1.63 -12.23
C CYS A 116 13.40 2.60 -13.38
N ARG A 117 14.37 2.75 -14.30
CA ARG A 117 14.22 3.59 -15.48
C ARG A 117 13.08 3.10 -16.37
N GLU A 118 13.11 1.82 -16.73
CA GLU A 118 12.11 1.24 -17.63
C GLU A 118 10.71 1.28 -17.02
N LEU A 119 10.59 1.01 -15.70
CA LEU A 119 9.32 1.08 -15.01
C LEU A 119 8.79 2.52 -14.91
N ALA A 120 9.65 3.50 -14.57
CA ALA A 120 9.25 4.91 -14.52
C ALA A 120 8.74 5.39 -15.87
N ASP A 121 9.48 5.08 -16.94
CA ASP A 121 9.09 5.46 -18.31
C ASP A 121 7.76 4.83 -18.73
N ALA A 122 7.52 3.55 -18.37
CA ALA A 122 6.24 2.88 -18.64
C ALA A 122 5.10 3.48 -17.81
N VAL A 123 5.30 3.74 -16.50
CA VAL A 123 4.30 4.36 -15.62
C VAL A 123 3.85 5.72 -16.16
N HIS A 124 4.81 6.58 -16.55
CA HIS A 124 4.51 7.89 -17.13
C HIS A 124 3.80 7.78 -18.47
N ARG A 125 4.28 6.89 -19.36
CA ARG A 125 3.68 6.66 -20.70
C ARG A 125 2.23 6.22 -20.61
N HIS A 126 1.90 5.38 -19.62
CA HIS A 126 0.54 4.87 -19.42
C HIS A 126 -0.33 5.73 -18.49
N GLY A 127 0.22 6.83 -17.97
CA GLY A 127 -0.52 7.82 -17.18
C GLY A 127 -0.90 7.36 -15.77
N LEU A 128 -0.15 6.43 -15.17
CA LEU A 128 -0.25 6.10 -13.76
C LEU A 128 0.66 7.03 -12.93
N LYS A 129 0.50 6.97 -11.61
CA LYS A 129 1.37 7.68 -10.68
C LYS A 129 2.52 6.79 -10.24
N LEU A 130 3.72 7.39 -10.12
CA LEU A 130 4.95 6.70 -9.74
C LEU A 130 5.25 6.86 -8.27
N GLY A 131 5.50 5.74 -7.59
CA GLY A 131 6.02 5.67 -6.25
C GLY A 131 7.30 4.84 -6.16
N TRP A 132 8.26 5.31 -5.36
CA TRP A 132 9.42 4.53 -4.99
C TRP A 132 9.31 4.07 -3.54
N TYR A 133 9.40 2.74 -3.32
CA TYR A 133 9.76 2.23 -2.01
C TYR A 133 11.28 2.29 -1.87
N TYR A 134 11.74 2.80 -0.75
CA TYR A 134 13.15 2.84 -0.39
C TYR A 134 13.33 2.44 1.08
N SER A 135 14.08 1.37 1.32
CA SER A 135 14.44 0.99 2.69
C SER A 135 15.51 1.91 3.24
N THR A 136 15.23 2.53 4.39
CA THR A 136 16.23 3.25 5.18
C THR A 136 17.26 2.28 5.81
N ARG A 137 16.88 1.01 6.02
CA ARG A 137 17.81 -0.05 6.41
C ARG A 137 18.66 -0.45 5.24
N ASP A 138 19.90 -0.83 5.53
CA ASP A 138 20.82 -1.39 4.54
C ASP A 138 21.77 -2.37 5.21
N TRP A 139 21.42 -3.64 5.17
CA TRP A 139 22.19 -4.69 5.82
C TRP A 139 23.46 -5.09 5.07
N TYR A 140 23.63 -4.58 3.85
CA TYR A 140 24.82 -4.76 3.04
C TYR A 140 25.87 -3.65 3.27
N HIS A 141 25.43 -2.41 3.58
CA HIS A 141 26.30 -1.26 3.65
C HIS A 141 27.21 -1.31 4.90
N PRO A 142 28.56 -1.26 4.76
CA PRO A 142 29.47 -1.47 5.88
C PRO A 142 29.43 -0.36 6.96
N ASP A 143 29.00 0.83 6.60
CA ASP A 143 28.89 1.97 7.53
C ASP A 143 27.47 2.16 8.09
N TYR A 144 26.51 1.25 7.82
CA TYR A 144 25.15 1.34 8.35
C TYR A 144 25.16 1.16 9.86
N LEU A 145 24.66 2.15 10.62
CA LEU A 145 24.66 2.22 12.08
C LEU A 145 26.08 2.08 12.72
N VAL A 146 27.11 2.54 12.01
CA VAL A 146 28.48 2.53 12.51
C VAL A 146 28.94 3.95 12.81
N GLY A 147 29.54 4.18 14.00
CA GLY A 147 29.97 5.48 14.47
C GLY A 147 28.81 6.44 14.67
N ASP A 148 28.88 7.62 14.06
CA ASP A 148 27.82 8.63 14.03
C ASP A 148 26.87 8.49 12.83
N ASN A 149 26.98 7.40 12.10
CA ASN A 149 26.20 7.09 10.90
C ASN A 149 26.32 8.14 9.77
N SER A 150 27.30 9.05 9.82
CA SER A 150 27.43 10.16 8.87
C SER A 150 27.68 9.69 7.44
N LYS A 151 28.56 8.72 7.24
CA LYS A 151 28.87 8.15 5.92
C LYS A 151 27.65 7.45 5.32
N TYR A 152 26.89 6.72 6.15
CA TYR A 152 25.65 6.10 5.70
C TYR A 152 24.60 7.15 5.33
N ASN A 153 24.47 8.23 6.09
CA ASN A 153 23.58 9.34 5.73
C ASN A 153 23.94 9.97 4.39
N ASP A 154 25.23 10.16 4.08
CA ASP A 154 25.66 10.68 2.77
C ASP A 154 25.27 9.74 1.63
N PHE A 155 25.48 8.42 1.80
CA PHE A 155 25.06 7.39 0.88
C PHE A 155 23.53 7.36 0.70
N TYR A 156 22.79 7.29 1.79
CA TYR A 156 21.34 7.23 1.84
C TYR A 156 20.69 8.45 1.15
N HIS A 157 21.13 9.66 1.54
CA HIS A 157 20.65 10.90 0.92
C HIS A 157 21.03 10.98 -0.57
N GLY A 158 22.22 10.47 -0.93
CA GLY A 158 22.67 10.40 -2.31
C GLY A 158 21.75 9.54 -3.16
N GLN A 159 21.42 8.33 -2.71
CA GLN A 159 20.49 7.43 -3.41
C GLN A 159 19.07 7.99 -3.51
N VAL A 160 18.53 8.57 -2.43
CA VAL A 160 17.19 9.21 -2.50
C VAL A 160 17.21 10.40 -3.46
N ARG A 161 18.28 11.17 -3.51
CA ARG A 161 18.46 12.27 -4.48
C ARG A 161 18.43 11.75 -5.91
N GLU A 162 19.13 10.65 -6.22
CA GLU A 162 19.11 10.03 -7.56
C GLU A 162 17.69 9.62 -7.96
N LEU A 163 16.97 8.96 -7.06
CA LEU A 163 15.60 8.51 -7.30
C LEU A 163 14.63 9.66 -7.57
N LEU A 164 14.82 10.80 -6.90
CA LEU A 164 13.95 11.97 -7.06
C LEU A 164 14.38 12.92 -8.17
N SER A 165 15.59 12.77 -8.74
CA SER A 165 16.10 13.65 -9.79
C SER A 165 16.14 13.01 -11.17
N ASN A 166 16.32 11.68 -11.26
CA ASN A 166 16.65 11.03 -12.51
C ASN A 166 15.44 10.38 -13.23
N PHE A 167 14.31 10.19 -12.57
CA PHE A 167 13.20 9.38 -13.07
C PHE A 167 11.92 10.18 -13.39
N GLY A 168 12.07 11.50 -13.61
CA GLY A 168 10.95 12.38 -13.90
C GLY A 168 10.12 12.71 -12.66
N LYS A 169 8.79 12.82 -12.83
CA LYS A 169 7.90 13.09 -11.71
C LYS A 169 7.74 11.84 -10.84
N VAL A 170 7.99 12.00 -9.55
CA VAL A 170 7.73 10.98 -8.52
C VAL A 170 6.59 11.49 -7.65
N ASP A 171 5.49 10.75 -7.61
CA ASP A 171 4.28 11.19 -6.91
C ASP A 171 4.26 10.71 -5.45
N LEU A 172 5.00 9.63 -5.12
CA LEU A 172 5.00 9.02 -3.81
C LEU A 172 6.38 8.45 -3.44
N LEU A 173 6.83 8.69 -2.20
CA LEU A 173 8.01 8.07 -1.62
C LEU A 173 7.60 7.25 -0.40
N TRP A 174 7.77 5.96 -0.53
CA TRP A 174 7.39 4.98 0.47
C TRP A 174 8.63 4.47 1.21
N PHE A 175 8.94 5.04 2.37
CA PHE A 175 10.00 4.54 3.24
C PHE A 175 9.55 3.30 4.01
N ASP A 176 10.51 2.54 4.51
CA ASP A 176 10.25 1.50 5.50
C ASP A 176 10.85 1.90 6.86
N HIS A 177 10.56 1.11 7.88
CA HIS A 177 10.96 1.39 9.25
C HIS A 177 12.48 1.51 9.41
N VAL A 178 12.91 2.28 10.41
CA VAL A 178 14.32 2.50 10.73
C VAL A 178 14.74 1.77 12.01
N ALA A 179 16.04 1.49 12.12
CA ALA A 179 16.67 1.07 13.36
C ALA A 179 17.63 2.18 13.86
N GLY A 180 18.17 2.05 15.08
CA GLY A 180 19.03 3.08 15.68
C GLY A 180 18.24 4.13 16.46
N THR A 181 18.73 5.35 16.45
CA THR A 181 18.18 6.49 17.21
C THR A 181 17.97 7.72 16.33
N TRP A 182 17.27 8.72 16.85
CA TRP A 182 17.11 10.01 16.16
C TRP A 182 18.44 10.70 15.83
N ALA A 183 19.47 10.49 16.66
CA ALA A 183 20.80 11.09 16.46
C ALA A 183 21.56 10.43 15.30
N ASP A 184 21.21 9.22 14.90
CA ASP A 184 21.88 8.52 13.82
C ASP A 184 21.50 9.03 12.44
N TYR A 185 20.43 9.84 12.33
CA TYR A 185 19.88 10.25 11.03
C TYR A 185 19.76 11.77 10.89
N ARG A 186 20.10 12.27 9.71
CA ARG A 186 19.93 13.69 9.32
C ARG A 186 18.58 13.91 8.63
N PHE A 187 17.48 13.56 9.33
CA PHE A 187 16.12 13.61 8.74
C PHE A 187 15.70 15.00 8.25
N ARG A 188 16.09 16.09 8.94
CA ARG A 188 15.74 17.44 8.50
C ARG A 188 16.30 17.73 7.12
N GLU A 189 17.58 17.49 6.90
CA GLU A 189 18.22 17.65 5.59
C GLU A 189 17.60 16.77 4.52
N LEU A 190 17.25 15.53 4.87
CA LEU A 190 16.60 14.60 3.96
C LEU A 190 15.23 15.12 3.49
N PHE A 191 14.36 15.50 4.41
CA PHE A 191 13.01 15.95 4.06
C PHE A 191 13.00 17.30 3.35
N GLU A 192 13.88 18.23 3.71
CA GLU A 192 14.09 19.48 2.97
C GLU A 192 14.53 19.21 1.52
N MET A 193 15.44 18.25 1.32
CA MET A 193 15.87 17.81 -0.01
C MET A 193 14.71 17.16 -0.80
N ILE A 194 13.96 16.25 -0.19
CA ILE A 194 12.81 15.59 -0.82
C ILE A 194 11.81 16.62 -1.34
N HIS A 195 11.35 17.54 -0.48
CA HIS A 195 10.35 18.53 -0.84
C HIS A 195 10.87 19.58 -1.82
N LYS A 196 12.18 19.87 -1.81
CA LYS A 196 12.80 20.76 -2.81
C LYS A 196 12.86 20.12 -4.19
N LEU A 197 13.16 18.81 -4.28
CA LEU A 197 13.27 18.09 -5.55
C LEU A 197 11.90 17.75 -6.16
N GLN A 198 10.95 17.38 -5.32
CA GLN A 198 9.59 16.99 -5.72
C GLN A 198 8.55 17.66 -4.78
N PRO A 199 8.18 18.93 -5.01
CA PRO A 199 7.38 19.72 -4.06
C PRO A 199 6.02 19.12 -3.70
N GLY A 200 5.40 18.37 -4.62
CA GLY A 200 4.09 17.72 -4.43
C GLY A 200 4.13 16.25 -4.05
N ILE A 201 5.31 15.69 -3.74
CA ILE A 201 5.46 14.28 -3.40
C ILE A 201 4.78 13.94 -2.07
N LEU A 202 4.10 12.81 -2.02
CA LEU A 202 3.58 12.24 -0.77
C LEU A 202 4.62 11.32 -0.14
N VAL A 203 4.76 11.38 1.17
CA VAL A 203 5.70 10.54 1.95
C VAL A 203 4.92 9.80 3.02
N ASN A 204 5.11 8.49 3.15
CA ASN A 204 4.47 7.70 4.20
C ASN A 204 5.07 7.98 5.60
N ASN A 205 4.46 7.39 6.64
CA ASN A 205 4.84 7.61 8.04
C ASN A 205 6.05 6.79 8.53
N ARG A 206 6.74 6.02 7.66
CA ARG A 206 7.76 5.08 8.11
C ARG A 206 9.20 5.62 8.09
N ALA A 207 9.46 6.75 7.45
CA ALA A 207 10.81 7.30 7.30
C ALA A 207 11.58 7.46 8.63
N ALA A 208 10.87 7.81 9.70
CA ALA A 208 11.43 7.98 11.04
C ALA A 208 10.67 7.16 12.11
N ARG A 209 10.00 6.08 11.69
CA ARG A 209 9.33 5.17 12.62
C ARG A 209 10.30 4.07 13.06
N PHE A 210 10.78 4.20 14.29
CA PHE A 210 11.67 3.21 14.92
C PHE A 210 10.87 2.01 15.41
N VAL A 211 11.38 0.81 15.17
CA VAL A 211 10.74 -0.45 15.52
C VAL A 211 11.63 -1.30 16.45
N PHE A 212 11.05 -2.35 17.02
CA PHE A 212 11.73 -3.36 17.86
C PHE A 212 12.36 -2.81 19.15
N GLY A 213 11.66 -1.89 19.85
CA GLY A 213 12.03 -1.46 21.19
C GLY A 213 13.34 -0.67 21.29
N HIS A 214 13.87 -0.21 20.18
CA HIS A 214 14.99 0.72 20.20
C HIS A 214 14.62 1.96 20.99
N LYS A 215 15.46 2.32 21.97
CA LYS A 215 15.33 3.60 22.69
C LYS A 215 15.77 4.72 21.76
N ALA A 216 14.91 5.04 20.78
CA ALA A 216 15.18 6.04 19.76
C ALA A 216 15.43 7.45 20.33
N GLY A 217 15.04 7.69 21.57
CA GLY A 217 14.98 9.02 22.16
C GLY A 217 13.73 9.77 21.74
N THR A 218 13.65 11.06 22.08
CA THR A 218 12.52 11.94 21.71
C THR A 218 13.05 13.01 20.77
N PRO A 219 12.49 13.18 19.57
CA PRO A 219 12.86 14.26 18.67
C PRO A 219 12.35 15.61 19.21
N ASP A 220 12.89 16.70 18.68
CA ASP A 220 12.23 17.99 18.87
C ASP A 220 10.85 18.00 18.13
N PRO A 221 9.86 18.80 18.61
CA PRO A 221 8.52 18.80 18.06
C PRO A 221 8.44 19.18 16.57
N GLU A 222 9.31 20.07 16.09
CA GLU A 222 9.34 20.48 14.68
C GLU A 222 9.84 19.34 13.80
N LEU A 223 10.86 18.60 14.25
CA LEU A 223 11.35 17.44 13.54
C LEU A 223 10.30 16.32 13.52
N ALA A 224 9.64 16.07 14.64
CA ALA A 224 8.57 15.08 14.73
C ALA A 224 7.45 15.37 13.72
N GLU A 225 7.03 16.63 13.62
CA GLU A 225 6.01 17.05 12.64
C GLU A 225 6.48 16.90 11.19
N LEU A 226 7.74 17.28 10.90
CA LEU A 226 8.31 17.18 9.57
C LEU A 226 8.33 15.74 9.03
N VAL A 227 8.65 14.78 9.88
CA VAL A 227 8.86 13.36 9.48
C VAL A 227 7.68 12.45 9.73
N LYS A 228 6.58 12.95 10.28
CA LYS A 228 5.39 12.12 10.53
C LYS A 228 4.78 11.52 9.26
N GLY A 229 5.17 12.07 8.08
CA GLY A 229 4.63 11.69 6.79
C GLY A 229 3.19 12.13 6.56
N ASP A 230 2.65 11.86 5.38
CA ASP A 230 1.33 12.33 4.93
C ASP A 230 0.21 11.33 5.21
N PHE A 231 0.54 10.03 5.27
CA PHE A 231 -0.41 8.94 5.51
C PHE A 231 0.23 7.80 6.30
N ASP A 232 -0.62 7.01 6.96
CA ASP A 232 -0.21 5.85 7.71
C ASP A 232 -0.24 4.57 6.86
N THR A 233 0.55 3.56 7.26
CA THR A 233 0.73 2.34 6.48
C THR A 233 0.56 1.08 7.35
N PRO A 234 -0.68 0.68 7.70
CA PRO A 234 -0.92 -0.62 8.30
C PRO A 234 -0.48 -1.75 7.36
N GLU A 235 0.24 -2.72 7.90
CA GLU A 235 0.86 -3.80 7.13
C GLU A 235 0.21 -5.15 7.42
N GLY A 236 -0.11 -5.91 6.36
CA GLY A 236 -0.70 -7.24 6.46
C GLY A 236 -2.13 -7.28 7.02
N LYS A 237 -2.67 -6.15 7.38
CA LYS A 237 -4.01 -5.98 7.99
C LYS A 237 -4.75 -4.80 7.38
N ILE A 238 -6.06 -4.82 7.50
CA ILE A 238 -6.90 -3.68 7.12
C ILE A 238 -6.84 -2.66 8.27
N GLY A 239 -6.61 -1.39 7.94
CA GLY A 239 -6.64 -0.31 8.91
C GLY A 239 -8.05 -0.14 9.53
N VAL A 240 -8.11 0.53 10.67
CA VAL A 240 -9.37 0.88 11.31
C VAL A 240 -10.02 2.05 10.58
N PHE A 241 -11.33 2.26 10.81
CA PHE A 241 -12.02 3.45 10.31
C PHE A 241 -11.38 4.72 10.89
N MET A 242 -10.70 5.50 10.04
CA MET A 242 -9.92 6.67 10.48
C MET A 242 -10.63 7.97 10.13
N LYS A 243 -10.79 8.86 11.13
CA LYS A 243 -11.38 10.18 10.92
C LYS A 243 -10.37 11.24 10.50
N ASP A 244 -9.20 11.21 11.13
CA ASP A 244 -8.30 12.37 11.18
C ASP A 244 -7.04 12.22 10.33
N ARG A 245 -6.69 11.00 9.92
CA ARG A 245 -5.47 10.73 9.17
C ARG A 245 -5.69 9.67 8.09
N PRO A 246 -5.33 9.95 6.83
CA PRO A 246 -5.44 8.96 5.76
C PRO A 246 -4.44 7.81 5.95
N TRP A 247 -4.78 6.64 5.41
CA TRP A 247 -3.96 5.45 5.52
C TRP A 247 -4.03 4.57 4.27
N GLU A 248 -3.03 3.71 4.11
CA GLU A 248 -2.91 2.75 3.03
C GLU A 248 -2.48 1.40 3.59
N SER A 249 -3.32 0.38 3.45
CA SER A 249 -2.90 -1.00 3.78
C SER A 249 -2.06 -1.58 2.67
N CYS A 250 -0.89 -2.11 3.01
CA CYS A 250 -0.08 -2.90 2.10
C CYS A 250 -0.26 -4.39 2.42
N ILE A 251 -0.70 -5.16 1.41
CA ILE A 251 -1.11 -6.58 1.55
C ILE A 251 -0.56 -7.38 0.38
N VAL A 252 -0.04 -8.57 0.64
CA VAL A 252 0.52 -9.46 -0.38
C VAL A 252 -0.56 -10.22 -1.15
N MET A 253 -0.39 -10.37 -2.48
CA MET A 253 -1.25 -11.24 -3.31
C MET A 253 -0.99 -12.71 -3.01
N SER A 254 0.27 -13.08 -2.80
CA SER A 254 0.69 -14.46 -2.59
C SER A 254 1.36 -14.62 -1.23
N ARG A 255 0.96 -15.64 -0.47
CA ARG A 255 1.41 -15.84 0.91
C ARG A 255 1.99 -17.24 1.08
N PRO A 256 3.26 -17.40 1.48
CA PRO A 256 3.81 -18.68 1.91
C PRO A 256 3.28 -19.05 3.31
N ALA A 257 3.29 -20.33 3.65
CA ALA A 257 2.75 -20.84 4.92
C ALA A 257 3.50 -20.29 6.16
N ASP A 258 4.76 -19.92 6.00
CA ASP A 258 5.62 -19.42 7.06
C ASP A 258 5.64 -17.89 7.20
N GLY A 259 4.70 -17.20 6.51
CA GLY A 259 4.55 -15.75 6.53
C GLY A 259 5.48 -15.03 5.55
N GLY A 260 5.36 -13.70 5.45
CA GLY A 260 6.02 -12.89 4.42
C GLY A 260 5.27 -12.95 3.09
N GLY A 261 6.00 -13.17 1.98
CA GLY A 261 5.44 -13.19 0.63
C GLY A 261 5.47 -11.83 -0.05
N TRP A 262 6.33 -10.94 0.43
CA TRP A 262 6.56 -9.67 -0.24
C TRP A 262 7.23 -9.88 -1.59
N SER A 263 8.29 -10.68 -1.63
CA SER A 263 8.96 -11.08 -2.88
C SER A 263 8.55 -12.49 -3.33
N TYR A 264 9.04 -12.88 -4.50
CA TYR A 264 8.76 -14.19 -5.06
C TYR A 264 9.19 -15.34 -4.16
N ARG A 265 8.22 -16.16 -3.79
CA ARG A 265 8.39 -17.44 -3.08
C ARG A 265 7.65 -18.53 -3.87
N PRO A 266 8.35 -19.56 -4.41
CA PRO A 266 7.73 -20.56 -5.29
C PRO A 266 6.57 -21.32 -4.65
N GLU A 267 6.60 -21.52 -3.32
CA GLU A 267 5.59 -22.23 -2.54
C GLU A 267 4.40 -21.35 -2.10
N ALA A 268 4.46 -20.04 -2.34
CA ALA A 268 3.40 -19.12 -1.90
C ALA A 268 2.08 -19.40 -2.62
N ILE A 269 0.99 -19.33 -1.87
CA ILE A 269 -0.37 -19.50 -2.37
C ILE A 269 -0.99 -18.13 -2.64
N THR A 270 -1.47 -17.92 -3.85
CA THR A 270 -2.15 -16.68 -4.24
C THR A 270 -3.55 -16.65 -3.64
N ARG A 271 -3.94 -15.52 -3.07
CA ARG A 271 -5.28 -15.26 -2.54
C ARG A 271 -6.32 -15.38 -3.64
N SER A 272 -7.53 -15.74 -3.26
CA SER A 272 -8.67 -15.71 -4.18
C SER A 272 -9.00 -14.26 -4.59
N PHE A 273 -9.61 -14.11 -5.76
CA PHE A 273 -10.12 -12.82 -6.22
C PHE A 273 -11.13 -12.22 -5.23
N ALA A 274 -12.04 -13.06 -4.70
CA ALA A 274 -13.04 -12.63 -3.73
C ALA A 274 -12.43 -12.02 -2.46
N GLU A 275 -11.35 -12.64 -1.92
CA GLU A 275 -10.63 -12.09 -0.76
C GLU A 275 -10.00 -10.73 -1.08
N CYS A 276 -9.37 -10.58 -2.25
CA CYS A 276 -8.72 -9.33 -2.63
C CYS A 276 -9.74 -8.22 -2.91
N ALA A 277 -10.86 -8.52 -3.57
CA ALA A 277 -11.95 -7.57 -3.81
C ALA A 277 -12.61 -7.11 -2.50
N LYS A 278 -12.86 -8.06 -1.58
CA LYS A 278 -13.36 -7.75 -0.23
C LYS A 278 -12.38 -6.88 0.56
N THR A 279 -11.08 -7.18 0.46
CA THR A 279 -10.02 -6.40 1.12
C THR A 279 -9.99 -4.96 0.60
N LEU A 280 -10.09 -4.77 -0.73
CA LEU A 280 -10.15 -3.44 -1.32
C LEU A 280 -11.36 -2.65 -0.80
N SER A 281 -12.53 -3.25 -0.83
CA SER A 281 -13.75 -2.61 -0.31
C SER A 281 -13.65 -2.28 1.19
N ALA A 282 -13.07 -3.18 1.98
CA ALA A 282 -12.88 -2.93 3.41
C ALA A 282 -11.90 -1.77 3.70
N CYS A 283 -10.84 -1.64 2.88
CA CYS A 283 -9.95 -0.48 2.98
C CYS A 283 -10.69 0.82 2.63
N VAL A 284 -11.39 0.84 1.50
CA VAL A 284 -12.04 2.05 0.99
C VAL A 284 -13.17 2.52 1.90
N THR A 285 -14.01 1.61 2.39
CA THR A 285 -15.07 1.92 3.36
C THR A 285 -14.52 2.40 4.70
N GLY A 286 -13.31 1.97 5.07
CA GLY A 286 -12.57 2.44 6.26
C GLY A 286 -11.80 3.75 6.08
N ARG A 287 -11.97 4.45 4.93
CA ARG A 287 -11.26 5.69 4.55
C ARG A 287 -9.78 5.49 4.20
N GLY A 288 -9.40 4.28 3.79
CA GLY A 288 -8.04 3.96 3.38
C GLY A 288 -7.92 3.58 1.92
N ASN A 289 -6.68 3.40 1.49
CA ASN A 289 -6.31 2.83 0.20
C ASN A 289 -5.80 1.38 0.38
N LEU A 290 -5.81 0.62 -0.70
CA LEU A 290 -5.15 -0.68 -0.78
C LEU A 290 -3.95 -0.59 -1.73
N LEU A 291 -2.77 -0.95 -1.23
CA LEU A 291 -1.56 -1.20 -2.00
C LEU A 291 -1.33 -2.72 -2.03
N LEU A 292 -1.76 -3.37 -3.13
CA LEU A 292 -1.73 -4.83 -3.26
C LEU A 292 -0.42 -5.27 -3.91
N ASN A 293 0.33 -6.14 -3.20
CA ASN A 293 1.71 -6.47 -3.55
C ASN A 293 1.83 -7.73 -4.41
N ALA A 294 2.65 -7.64 -5.45
CA ALA A 294 3.13 -8.75 -6.28
C ALA A 294 4.65 -8.90 -6.15
N GLY A 295 5.13 -10.13 -6.29
CA GLY A 295 6.54 -10.48 -6.28
C GLY A 295 6.98 -11.12 -7.59
N PRO A 296 7.58 -10.38 -8.55
CA PRO A 296 8.03 -10.94 -9.82
C PRO A 296 9.04 -12.09 -9.64
N MET A 297 8.93 -13.08 -10.52
CA MET A 297 9.86 -14.20 -10.62
C MET A 297 11.26 -13.75 -11.06
N SER A 298 12.25 -14.60 -10.95
CA SER A 298 13.63 -14.33 -11.40
C SER A 298 13.75 -14.12 -12.91
N THR A 299 12.74 -14.53 -13.67
CA THR A 299 12.64 -14.30 -15.13
C THR A 299 12.23 -12.86 -15.47
N GLY A 300 11.58 -12.15 -14.55
CA GLY A 300 11.05 -10.80 -14.73
C GLY A 300 9.53 -10.70 -14.86
N GLN A 301 8.84 -11.82 -14.96
CA GLN A 301 7.39 -11.88 -15.07
C GLN A 301 6.73 -11.99 -13.70
N LEU A 302 5.53 -11.44 -13.56
CA LEU A 302 4.65 -11.79 -12.45
C LEU A 302 4.23 -13.27 -12.55
N ARG A 303 3.93 -13.88 -11.41
CA ARG A 303 3.36 -15.22 -11.37
C ARG A 303 2.09 -15.28 -12.22
N PRO A 304 1.81 -16.40 -12.93
CA PRO A 304 0.58 -16.55 -13.71
C PRO A 304 -0.68 -16.33 -12.86
N GLU A 305 -0.68 -16.77 -11.60
CA GLU A 305 -1.79 -16.61 -10.66
C GLU A 305 -2.01 -15.14 -10.27
N GLU A 306 -0.95 -14.36 -10.03
CA GLU A 306 -1.03 -12.93 -9.75
C GLU A 306 -1.50 -12.15 -11.00
N MET A 307 -1.02 -12.51 -12.18
CA MET A 307 -1.53 -11.96 -13.44
C MET A 307 -3.00 -12.29 -13.66
N GLY A 308 -3.43 -13.51 -13.31
CA GLY A 308 -4.83 -13.93 -13.33
C GLY A 308 -5.70 -13.08 -12.40
N LEU A 309 -5.20 -12.82 -11.19
CA LEU A 309 -5.86 -11.96 -10.20
C LEU A 309 -6.02 -10.52 -10.72
N LEU A 310 -4.96 -9.91 -11.27
CA LEU A 310 -5.03 -8.58 -11.87
C LEU A 310 -6.05 -8.53 -13.02
N LYS A 311 -6.07 -9.52 -13.89
CA LYS A 311 -7.06 -9.61 -14.98
C LYS A 311 -8.49 -9.71 -14.47
N ALA A 312 -8.73 -10.41 -13.37
CA ALA A 312 -10.06 -10.54 -12.78
C ALA A 312 -10.59 -9.21 -12.21
N PHE A 313 -9.70 -8.34 -11.73
CA PHE A 313 -10.10 -7.00 -11.27
C PHE A 313 -10.67 -6.12 -12.38
N GLY A 314 -10.21 -6.25 -13.62
CA GLY A 314 -10.62 -5.36 -14.72
C GLY A 314 -12.14 -5.26 -14.90
N PRO A 315 -12.85 -6.36 -15.23
CA PRO A 315 -14.31 -6.36 -15.35
C PRO A 315 -15.02 -5.97 -14.05
N TRP A 316 -14.50 -6.41 -12.90
CA TRP A 316 -15.08 -6.08 -11.60
C TRP A 316 -15.03 -4.57 -11.34
N MET A 317 -13.88 -3.92 -11.60
CA MET A 317 -13.73 -2.47 -11.43
C MET A 317 -14.56 -1.67 -12.43
N GLN A 318 -14.84 -2.21 -13.63
CA GLN A 318 -15.76 -1.57 -14.58
C GLN A 318 -17.18 -1.54 -14.03
N THR A 319 -17.61 -2.58 -13.32
CA THR A 319 -18.95 -2.68 -12.74
C THR A 319 -19.07 -1.93 -11.42
N PHE A 320 -18.08 -2.10 -10.53
CA PHE A 320 -18.19 -1.69 -9.13
C PHE A 320 -17.34 -0.44 -8.78
N GLY A 321 -16.49 0.01 -9.69
CA GLY A 321 -15.53 1.09 -9.44
C GLY A 321 -16.17 2.43 -9.08
N GLU A 322 -17.42 2.69 -9.48
CA GLU A 322 -18.12 3.92 -9.09
C GLU A 322 -18.39 4.00 -7.58
N GLY A 323 -18.54 2.86 -6.91
CA GLY A 323 -18.68 2.77 -5.45
C GLY A 323 -17.34 2.86 -4.69
N LEU A 324 -16.21 2.92 -5.41
CA LEU A 324 -14.88 2.94 -4.84
C LEU A 324 -14.14 4.25 -5.10
N TYR A 325 -13.93 4.59 -6.39
CA TYR A 325 -13.15 5.78 -6.76
C TYR A 325 -13.85 7.07 -6.40
N GLU A 326 -13.06 8.08 -6.00
CA GLU A 326 -13.57 9.43 -5.72
C GLU A 326 -14.66 9.44 -4.63
N THR A 327 -14.74 8.38 -3.81
CA THR A 327 -15.68 8.26 -2.70
C THR A 327 -14.98 8.54 -1.36
N GLN A 328 -15.77 8.86 -0.35
CA GLN A 328 -15.31 8.91 1.04
C GLN A 328 -15.97 7.78 1.84
N GLY A 329 -15.20 7.08 2.68
CA GLY A 329 -15.74 6.06 3.58
C GLY A 329 -16.73 6.65 4.59
N GLY A 330 -17.80 5.92 4.90
CA GLY A 330 -18.93 6.33 5.70
C GLY A 330 -20.17 6.62 4.85
N PRO A 331 -21.29 7.11 5.44
CA PRO A 331 -21.47 7.49 6.85
C PRO A 331 -21.51 6.30 7.82
N TYR A 332 -21.91 5.10 7.38
CA TYR A 332 -21.90 3.93 8.24
C TYR A 332 -20.45 3.51 8.54
N ILE A 333 -20.13 3.39 9.82
CA ILE A 333 -18.84 2.84 10.27
C ILE A 333 -18.79 1.35 9.98
N ASN A 334 -17.64 0.86 9.50
CA ASN A 334 -17.47 -0.54 9.13
C ASN A 334 -17.82 -1.50 10.28
N GLY A 335 -18.59 -2.54 9.95
CA GLY A 335 -18.93 -3.66 10.82
C GLY A 335 -18.63 -4.99 10.15
N GLU A 336 -19.10 -6.10 10.77
CA GLU A 336 -18.98 -7.44 10.18
C GLU A 336 -19.80 -7.57 8.89
N TRP A 337 -20.92 -6.84 8.79
CA TRP A 337 -21.78 -6.79 7.62
C TRP A 337 -21.07 -6.21 6.38
N GLY A 338 -20.06 -5.33 6.58
CA GLY A 338 -19.35 -4.60 5.55
C GLY A 338 -19.07 -3.16 5.94
N GLY A 339 -19.29 -2.23 5.02
CA GLY A 339 -19.09 -0.80 5.23
C GLY A 339 -19.75 0.03 4.16
N ALA A 340 -19.56 1.34 4.22
CA ALA A 340 -20.18 2.26 3.27
C ALA A 340 -19.16 3.25 2.68
N THR A 341 -19.47 3.72 1.46
CA THR A 341 -18.80 4.88 0.84
C THR A 341 -19.84 5.85 0.32
N ILE A 342 -19.50 7.12 0.24
CA ILE A 342 -20.41 8.17 -0.26
C ILE A 342 -19.69 9.10 -1.22
N ARG A 343 -20.40 9.52 -2.27
CA ARG A 343 -20.02 10.59 -3.21
C ARG A 343 -21.24 11.42 -3.56
N GLY A 344 -21.28 12.66 -3.08
CA GLY A 344 -22.47 13.54 -3.25
C GLY A 344 -23.71 12.94 -2.60
N ASN A 345 -24.75 12.68 -3.40
CA ASN A 345 -25.99 12.05 -2.94
C ASN A 345 -26.04 10.54 -3.14
N ASP A 346 -25.00 9.94 -3.68
CA ASP A 346 -24.91 8.48 -3.89
C ASP A 346 -24.15 7.82 -2.73
N LEU A 347 -24.83 6.97 -2.00
CA LEU A 347 -24.31 6.12 -0.92
C LEU A 347 -24.18 4.69 -1.42
N TYR A 348 -23.01 4.08 -1.22
CA TYR A 348 -22.73 2.71 -1.64
C TYR A 348 -22.52 1.84 -0.41
N LEU A 349 -23.35 0.81 -0.24
CA LEU A 349 -23.24 -0.18 0.83
C LEU A 349 -22.45 -1.39 0.30
N HIS A 350 -21.28 -1.63 0.82
CA HIS A 350 -20.44 -2.78 0.51
C HIS A 350 -20.80 -3.91 1.47
N VAL A 351 -21.71 -4.80 1.05
CA VAL A 351 -22.30 -5.84 1.89
C VAL A 351 -21.47 -7.12 1.77
N PHE A 352 -20.67 -7.41 2.78
CA PHE A 352 -19.78 -8.56 2.82
C PHE A 352 -20.53 -9.86 3.15
N GLU A 353 -21.60 -9.72 3.91
CA GLU A 353 -22.40 -10.85 4.36
C GLU A 353 -23.89 -10.45 4.49
N TRP A 354 -24.77 -11.21 3.83
CA TRP A 354 -26.19 -11.07 3.93
C TRP A 354 -26.75 -12.04 4.97
N GLN A 355 -27.42 -11.55 6.01
CA GLN A 355 -28.07 -12.37 7.03
C GLN A 355 -29.38 -12.95 6.46
N ASN A 356 -29.36 -14.19 5.98
CA ASN A 356 -30.52 -14.82 5.31
C ASN A 356 -31.10 -13.98 4.15
N GLY A 357 -30.22 -13.32 3.38
CA GLY A 357 -30.64 -12.47 2.26
C GLY A 357 -31.12 -11.07 2.67
N ALA A 358 -30.97 -10.66 3.93
CA ALA A 358 -31.36 -9.36 4.45
C ALA A 358 -30.19 -8.62 5.12
N LEU A 359 -30.27 -7.29 5.13
CA LEU A 359 -29.38 -6.40 5.87
C LEU A 359 -30.24 -5.33 6.56
N ALA A 360 -30.03 -5.14 7.85
CA ALA A 360 -30.67 -4.08 8.65
C ALA A 360 -29.60 -3.15 9.20
N LEU A 361 -29.75 -1.84 8.97
CA LEU A 361 -28.86 -0.79 9.43
C LEU A 361 -29.68 0.32 10.13
N PRO A 362 -29.07 1.14 10.99
CA PRO A 362 -29.75 2.33 11.52
C PRO A 362 -30.26 3.23 10.39
N ALA A 363 -31.41 3.87 10.59
CA ALA A 363 -31.99 4.76 9.59
C ALA A 363 -31.05 5.94 9.24
N LEU A 364 -31.04 6.31 7.97
CA LEU A 364 -30.38 7.53 7.50
C LEU A 364 -31.21 8.76 7.84
N PRO A 365 -30.60 9.92 8.13
CA PRO A 365 -31.31 11.18 8.31
C PRO A 365 -31.81 11.79 7.00
N ARG A 366 -31.61 11.11 5.87
CA ARG A 366 -32.03 11.51 4.52
C ARG A 366 -32.89 10.41 3.90
N GLU A 367 -33.87 10.82 3.10
CA GLU A 367 -34.74 9.89 2.36
C GLU A 367 -33.98 9.15 1.29
N VAL A 368 -34.20 7.83 1.17
CA VAL A 368 -33.68 6.98 0.11
C VAL A 368 -34.69 7.03 -1.07
N LEU A 369 -34.26 7.63 -2.19
CA LEU A 369 -35.07 7.81 -3.38
C LEU A 369 -35.03 6.59 -4.31
N ALA A 370 -33.89 5.90 -4.37
CA ALA A 370 -33.68 4.72 -5.21
C ALA A 370 -32.64 3.78 -4.56
N CYS A 371 -32.76 2.50 -4.87
CA CYS A 371 -31.87 1.44 -4.42
C CYS A 371 -31.59 0.48 -5.58
N THR A 372 -30.33 0.20 -5.86
CA THR A 372 -29.92 -0.68 -6.96
C THR A 372 -28.63 -1.38 -6.60
N GLU A 373 -28.53 -2.70 -6.78
CA GLU A 373 -27.23 -3.38 -6.71
C GLU A 373 -26.43 -3.07 -7.98
N LEU A 374 -25.16 -2.70 -7.83
CA LEU A 374 -24.26 -2.55 -8.97
C LEU A 374 -24.04 -3.94 -9.61
N GLY A 375 -24.17 -3.99 -10.93
CA GLY A 375 -24.16 -5.28 -11.65
C GLY A 375 -25.54 -5.82 -12.02
N GLY A 376 -26.62 -5.12 -11.61
CA GLY A 376 -27.92 -5.28 -12.27
C GLY A 376 -28.95 -6.16 -11.57
N GLU A 377 -28.98 -6.19 -10.25
CA GLU A 377 -29.95 -6.94 -9.49
C GLU A 377 -30.89 -6.05 -8.69
N ASP A 378 -32.13 -6.49 -8.53
CA ASP A 378 -33.12 -5.80 -7.71
C ASP A 378 -32.88 -6.12 -6.23
N VAL A 379 -32.65 -5.08 -5.47
CA VAL A 379 -32.62 -5.10 -4.00
C VAL A 379 -33.83 -4.32 -3.51
N ALA A 380 -34.72 -4.96 -2.76
CA ALA A 380 -35.79 -4.24 -2.10
C ALA A 380 -35.22 -3.44 -0.93
N CYS A 381 -35.56 -2.14 -0.88
CA CYS A 381 -35.12 -1.23 0.18
C CYS A 381 -36.33 -0.59 0.83
N ARG A 382 -36.32 -0.53 2.15
CA ARG A 382 -37.30 0.16 2.96
C ARG A 382 -36.59 0.93 4.07
N GLN A 383 -36.99 2.16 4.28
CA GLN A 383 -36.54 2.95 5.41
C GLN A 383 -37.72 3.47 6.21
N ASP A 384 -37.66 3.34 7.52
CA ASP A 384 -38.55 4.05 8.46
C ASP A 384 -37.74 4.95 9.40
N SER A 385 -38.33 5.41 10.50
CA SER A 385 -37.68 6.33 11.43
C SER A 385 -36.48 5.72 12.19
N ASN A 386 -36.36 4.41 12.22
CA ASN A 386 -35.39 3.70 13.07
C ASN A 386 -34.40 2.86 12.25
N GLU A 387 -34.85 2.35 11.10
CA GLU A 387 -34.12 1.30 10.37
C GLU A 387 -34.17 1.51 8.87
N LEU A 388 -33.04 1.24 8.22
CA LEU A 388 -32.90 1.00 6.80
C LEU A 388 -32.75 -0.51 6.60
N SER A 389 -33.71 -1.15 5.95
CA SER A 389 -33.68 -2.58 5.64
C SER A 389 -33.55 -2.83 4.14
N LEU A 390 -32.65 -3.75 3.77
CA LEU A 390 -32.44 -4.21 2.42
C LEU A 390 -32.71 -5.72 2.36
N THR A 391 -33.33 -6.17 1.25
CA THR A 391 -33.60 -7.60 1.03
C THR A 391 -33.27 -7.95 -0.42
N LEU A 392 -32.54 -9.04 -0.60
CA LEU A 392 -32.22 -9.59 -1.92
C LEU A 392 -33.44 -10.23 -2.55
N SER A 393 -33.63 -10.03 -3.86
CA SER A 393 -34.73 -10.59 -4.65
C SER A 393 -34.51 -12.06 -5.10
N GLY A 394 -33.58 -12.80 -4.47
CA GLY A 394 -33.30 -14.19 -4.79
C GLY A 394 -32.01 -14.74 -4.20
N GLU A 395 -31.84 -16.04 -4.18
CA GLU A 395 -30.56 -16.69 -3.88
C GLU A 395 -29.64 -16.56 -5.09
N LYS A 396 -28.43 -16.02 -4.88
CA LYS A 396 -27.40 -15.97 -5.91
C LYS A 396 -26.07 -16.46 -5.42
N ASN A 397 -25.44 -17.21 -6.30
CA ASN A 397 -24.01 -17.48 -6.17
C ASN A 397 -23.26 -16.24 -6.65
N ARG A 398 -22.75 -15.45 -5.71
CA ARG A 398 -21.92 -14.27 -5.97
C ARG A 398 -20.45 -14.65 -5.87
N ASP A 399 -19.70 -14.32 -6.90
CA ASP A 399 -18.24 -14.53 -6.89
C ASP A 399 -17.53 -13.60 -5.90
N THR A 400 -18.19 -12.48 -5.53
CA THR A 400 -17.69 -11.50 -4.56
C THR A 400 -18.85 -10.97 -3.70
N HIS A 401 -18.55 -10.00 -2.81
CA HIS A 401 -19.56 -9.28 -2.04
C HIS A 401 -20.42 -8.35 -2.92
N SER A 402 -21.56 -7.91 -2.41
CA SER A 402 -22.46 -6.97 -3.08
C SER A 402 -22.04 -5.53 -2.84
N ILE A 403 -22.29 -4.66 -3.83
CA ILE A 403 -22.25 -3.20 -3.64
C ILE A 403 -23.62 -2.64 -4.06
N VAL A 404 -24.36 -2.12 -3.09
CA VAL A 404 -25.71 -1.56 -3.29
C VAL A 404 -25.63 -0.04 -3.27
N LYS A 405 -26.06 0.58 -4.36
CA LYS A 405 -26.18 2.03 -4.51
C LYS A 405 -27.51 2.52 -3.98
N LEU A 406 -27.50 3.48 -3.10
CA LEU A 406 -28.67 4.25 -2.64
C LEU A 406 -28.55 5.69 -3.13
N SER A 407 -29.51 6.16 -3.90
CA SER A 407 -29.61 7.59 -4.23
C SER A 407 -30.44 8.30 -3.16
N LEU A 408 -29.83 9.31 -2.52
CA LEU A 408 -30.42 10.03 -1.41
C LEU A 408 -31.01 11.37 -1.85
N ALA A 409 -32.09 11.79 -1.22
CA ALA A 409 -32.61 13.14 -1.36
C ALA A 409 -31.54 14.18 -0.98
N ASP A 410 -31.63 15.41 -1.52
CA ASP A 410 -30.76 16.51 -1.11
C ASP A 410 -30.89 16.77 0.41
N GLY A 411 -29.79 17.17 1.01
CA GLY A 411 -29.75 17.43 2.45
C GLY A 411 -28.38 17.77 2.97
N THR A 412 -28.27 17.94 4.26
CA THR A 412 -27.02 18.18 4.97
C THR A 412 -26.14 16.94 5.01
N ASP A 413 -24.87 17.13 5.34
CA ASP A 413 -23.92 16.03 5.56
C ASP A 413 -24.45 15.05 6.60
N ILE A 414 -24.27 13.78 6.33
CA ILE A 414 -24.70 12.69 7.22
C ILE A 414 -23.58 12.45 8.24
N PRO A 415 -23.88 12.55 9.56
CA PRO A 415 -22.89 12.22 10.58
C PRO A 415 -22.51 10.74 10.52
N LEU A 416 -21.38 10.40 11.10
CA LEU A 416 -20.96 8.99 11.20
C LEU A 416 -21.96 8.21 12.08
N ILE A 417 -22.35 7.05 11.58
CA ILE A 417 -23.38 6.19 12.18
C ILE A 417 -22.72 4.86 12.59
N PRO A 418 -22.57 4.57 13.89
CA PRO A 418 -22.14 3.24 14.36
C PRO A 418 -23.16 2.17 13.99
N THR A 419 -22.70 1.00 13.55
CA THR A 419 -23.56 -0.10 13.12
C THR A 419 -23.60 -1.28 14.09
N ASP A 420 -22.61 -1.36 14.99
CA ASP A 420 -22.54 -2.35 16.09
C ASP A 420 -21.68 -1.84 17.25
N VAL A 421 -21.68 -2.55 18.39
CA VAL A 421 -20.89 -2.19 19.58
C VAL A 421 -19.38 -2.24 19.29
N ALA A 422 -18.94 -3.14 18.43
CA ALA A 422 -17.53 -3.27 18.04
C ALA A 422 -17.07 -2.13 17.12
N SER A 423 -17.98 -1.55 16.31
CA SER A 423 -17.67 -0.39 15.47
C SER A 423 -17.33 0.85 16.27
N THR A 424 -17.96 1.03 17.43
CA THR A 424 -17.69 2.14 18.35
C THR A 424 -16.28 2.05 18.97
N ALA A 425 -15.81 0.84 19.26
CA ALA A 425 -14.45 0.60 19.78
C ALA A 425 -13.36 0.81 18.69
N ARG A 426 -13.68 0.57 17.43
CA ARG A 426 -12.75 0.78 16.29
C ARG A 426 -12.49 2.26 16.00
N GLU A 427 -13.35 3.17 16.44
CA GLU A 427 -13.12 4.62 16.35
C GLU A 427 -11.94 5.13 17.19
N GLN A 428 -11.53 4.38 18.24
CA GLN A 428 -10.63 4.87 19.27
C GLN A 428 -9.19 4.38 19.16
N VAL A 429 -8.88 3.42 18.30
CA VAL A 429 -7.53 2.88 18.16
C VAL A 429 -6.79 3.62 17.06
N SER A 430 -5.89 4.51 17.42
CA SER A 430 -4.98 5.13 16.47
C SER A 430 -4.01 4.09 15.90
N ALA A 431 -3.72 4.16 14.62
CA ALA A 431 -2.72 3.29 13.97
C ALA A 431 -1.30 3.45 14.56
N LEU A 432 -1.12 4.43 15.46
CA LEU A 432 0.12 4.72 16.18
C LEU A 432 0.34 3.81 17.39
N GLU A 433 -0.70 3.15 17.91
CA GLU A 433 -0.63 2.35 19.15
C GLU A 433 -0.45 0.85 18.90
N ASP A 434 -0.47 0.40 17.63
CA ASP A 434 -0.24 -1.00 17.35
C ASP A 434 1.25 -1.24 17.07
N PRO A 435 2.02 -1.75 18.06
CA PRO A 435 3.33 -2.27 17.77
C PRO A 435 3.11 -3.42 16.79
N MET A 436 3.77 -3.34 15.65
CA MET A 436 3.74 -4.31 14.54
C MET A 436 3.30 -5.69 14.98
N GLY A 437 2.20 -6.18 14.42
CA GLY A 437 1.89 -7.59 14.51
C GLY A 437 3.04 -8.37 13.89
N ASP A 438 3.98 -8.76 14.73
CA ASP A 438 4.94 -9.80 14.41
C ASP A 438 4.15 -11.10 14.26
N ASN A 439 4.06 -11.61 13.03
CA ASN A 439 3.84 -13.01 12.74
C ASN A 439 4.74 -13.42 11.59
#